data_ce8bb6d8b3e4b9c4685d196ee2625021
#
_entry.id   ce8bb6d8b3e4b9c4685d196ee2625021
#
_cell.length_a   1.000
_cell.length_b   1.000
_cell.length_c   1.000
_cell.angle_alpha   90.00
_cell.angle_beta   90.00
_cell.angle_gamma   90.00
#
_symmetry.space_group_name_H-M   'P 1'
#
loop_
_entity.id
_entity.type
_entity.pdbx_description
1 polymer ?
#
loop_
_entity_poly.entity_id
_entity_poly.type
_entity_poly.pdbx_seq_one_letter_code
_entity_poly.pdbx_strand_id
1 'polypeptide(L)'
;TSAQTGQTLVHRSSYRPSPVTMPALWSEGPVLFTGNANPALASDVAAHLGIPLGKAIVGRFSDGEVNVEILENVRGKDAFIIQSTCAPTNDHLMELLILVDALRRASAGRITAVVPYFGYARQDRRVRSSRVAISAKVVANMLQVAGVDRVLTMDLHADQIQGFFDIPVDNIYAAPILLSDITKRKLENTMVVSPDVGGVVRARALAKRLDCELAIIDKRRQKANVSEVMNIIGEVSGRSCLLMDDMVDTAGTLCRAAEALKKHGAVRVSAYCTHPVLSGKAIERITESPLDELVVTDTIPLTDEGRACGKIRVLGCGQLIGETILRINRSDSVSMLFME
;
A
#
# COMPACT_ATOMS: atom_id res chain seq x y z
N THR A 1 -38.08 -74.76 -0.41
CA THR A 1 -37.66 -73.74 0.60
C THR A 1 -37.10 -72.54 -0.15
N SER A 2 -37.98 -71.59 -0.37
CA SER A 2 -37.68 -70.32 -1.05
C SER A 2 -37.43 -69.23 -0.01
N ALA A 3 -36.30 -68.54 -0.12
CA ALA A 3 -36.00 -67.38 0.66
C ALA A 3 -36.41 -66.14 -0.16
N GLN A 4 -37.42 -65.42 0.35
CA GLN A 4 -37.79 -64.09 -0.15
C GLN A 4 -36.84 -63.03 0.45
N THR A 5 -36.11 -62.33 -0.38
CA THR A 5 -35.34 -61.15 -0.03
C THR A 5 -36.26 -59.92 -0.15
N GLY A 6 -36.64 -59.32 1.00
CA GLY A 6 -37.38 -58.07 1.07
C GLY A 6 -36.45 -56.88 0.68
N GLN A 7 -36.74 -56.20 -0.41
CA GLN A 7 -36.16 -54.89 -0.74
C GLN A 7 -36.92 -53.79 -0.02
N THR A 8 -36.25 -53.14 0.93
CA THR A 8 -36.73 -51.92 1.59
C THR A 8 -36.52 -50.73 0.64
N LEU A 9 -37.59 -50.18 0.09
CA LEU A 9 -37.57 -48.97 -0.71
C LEU A 9 -37.34 -47.77 0.24
N VAL A 10 -36.11 -47.23 0.20
CA VAL A 10 -35.82 -45.96 0.86
C VAL A 10 -36.34 -44.81 -0.01
N HIS A 11 -37.43 -44.22 0.39
CA HIS A 11 -37.94 -42.97 -0.18
C HIS A 11 -36.93 -41.85 0.10
N ARG A 12 -36.09 -41.52 -0.90
CA ARG A 12 -35.29 -40.30 -0.85
C ARG A 12 -36.23 -39.11 -1.09
N SER A 13 -36.54 -38.40 -0.03
CA SER A 13 -37.15 -37.08 -0.10
C SER A 13 -36.29 -36.15 -0.93
N SER A 14 -36.76 -35.71 -2.10
CA SER A 14 -36.14 -34.74 -2.96
C SER A 14 -36.40 -33.32 -2.41
N TYR A 15 -35.82 -33.02 -1.26
CA TYR A 15 -35.73 -31.63 -0.83
C TYR A 15 -34.69 -30.91 -1.71
N ARG A 16 -35.16 -30.19 -2.74
CA ARG A 16 -34.35 -29.17 -3.43
C ARG A 16 -34.62 -27.86 -2.69
N PRO A 17 -33.65 -27.31 -1.93
CA PRO A 17 -33.80 -25.96 -1.45
C PRO A 17 -33.92 -25.04 -2.67
N SER A 18 -34.97 -24.20 -2.69
CA SER A 18 -35.05 -23.09 -3.66
C SER A 18 -33.73 -22.31 -3.59
N PRO A 19 -33.17 -21.86 -4.74
CA PRO A 19 -32.00 -21.00 -4.70
C PRO A 19 -32.37 -19.77 -3.85
N VAL A 20 -31.81 -19.69 -2.66
CA VAL A 20 -31.83 -18.47 -1.86
C VAL A 20 -30.97 -17.50 -2.67
N THR A 21 -31.61 -16.66 -3.48
CA THR A 21 -31.01 -15.47 -4.01
C THR A 21 -30.64 -14.64 -2.78
N MET A 22 -29.40 -14.75 -2.31
CA MET A 22 -28.88 -13.84 -1.31
C MET A 22 -29.05 -12.45 -1.92
N PRO A 23 -29.80 -11.52 -1.31
CA PRO A 23 -29.77 -10.13 -1.72
C PRO A 23 -28.31 -9.72 -1.71
N ALA A 24 -27.86 -8.96 -2.73
CA ALA A 24 -26.52 -8.41 -2.72
C ALA A 24 -26.32 -7.75 -1.35
N LEU A 25 -25.41 -8.29 -0.54
CA LEU A 25 -25.22 -7.92 0.86
C LEU A 25 -25.02 -6.39 1.02
N TRP A 26 -24.67 -5.69 -0.07
CA TRP A 26 -24.32 -4.27 -0.11
C TRP A 26 -25.01 -3.56 -1.29
N SER A 27 -26.33 -3.56 -1.34
CA SER A 27 -27.11 -3.01 -2.47
C SER A 27 -27.07 -1.47 -2.59
N GLU A 28 -26.65 -0.77 -1.54
CA GLU A 28 -26.66 0.71 -1.49
C GLU A 28 -25.32 1.37 -1.87
N GLY A 29 -24.30 0.58 -2.27
CA GLY A 29 -22.95 1.07 -2.55
C GLY A 29 -22.10 1.33 -1.29
N PRO A 30 -20.81 1.66 -1.44
CA PRO A 30 -19.91 1.92 -0.33
C PRO A 30 -20.18 3.30 0.29
N VAL A 31 -19.91 3.44 1.59
CA VAL A 31 -19.78 4.74 2.26
C VAL A 31 -18.31 4.98 2.62
N LEU A 32 -17.79 6.17 2.32
CA LEU A 32 -16.39 6.51 2.50
C LEU A 32 -16.22 7.48 3.66
N PHE A 33 -15.31 7.18 4.56
CA PHE A 33 -14.85 8.09 5.60
C PHE A 33 -13.35 8.35 5.46
N THR A 34 -12.88 9.44 6.00
CA THR A 34 -11.44 9.76 6.04
C THR A 34 -11.06 10.25 7.43
N GLY A 35 -9.84 9.89 7.86
CA GLY A 35 -9.17 10.63 8.92
C GLY A 35 -8.39 11.83 8.36
N ASN A 36 -7.48 12.37 9.16
CA ASN A 36 -6.74 13.58 8.84
C ASN A 36 -5.41 13.36 8.10
N ALA A 37 -4.99 12.10 7.89
CA ALA A 37 -3.68 11.82 7.30
C ALA A 37 -3.57 12.28 5.84
N ASN A 38 -4.61 12.09 5.03
CA ASN A 38 -4.58 12.44 3.60
C ASN A 38 -5.99 12.70 3.04
N PRO A 39 -6.63 13.81 3.43
CA PRO A 39 -7.97 14.16 2.94
C PRO A 39 -8.04 14.37 1.43
N ALA A 40 -6.94 14.81 0.80
CA ALA A 40 -6.86 15.02 -0.64
C ALA A 40 -7.04 13.69 -1.39
N LEU A 41 -6.29 12.65 -1.02
CA LEU A 41 -6.45 11.31 -1.60
C LEU A 41 -7.86 10.75 -1.39
N ALA A 42 -8.44 10.95 -0.19
CA ALA A 42 -9.80 10.50 0.08
C ALA A 42 -10.83 11.21 -0.82
N SER A 43 -10.63 12.50 -1.08
CA SER A 43 -11.46 13.27 -2.01
C SER A 43 -11.33 12.79 -3.45
N ASP A 44 -10.11 12.44 -3.89
CA ASP A 44 -9.88 11.89 -5.23
C ASP A 44 -10.54 10.52 -5.40
N VAL A 45 -10.47 9.67 -4.37
CA VAL A 45 -11.18 8.38 -4.36
C VAL A 45 -12.70 8.58 -4.45
N ALA A 46 -13.25 9.49 -3.64
CA ALA A 46 -14.67 9.82 -3.64
C ALA A 46 -15.13 10.36 -5.01
N ALA A 47 -14.34 11.24 -5.61
CA ALA A 47 -14.59 11.79 -6.95
C ALA A 47 -14.58 10.70 -8.02
N HIS A 48 -13.63 9.77 -7.98
CA HIS A 48 -13.57 8.62 -8.90
C HIS A 48 -14.82 7.73 -8.80
N LEU A 49 -15.29 7.48 -7.57
CA LEU A 49 -16.48 6.68 -7.31
C LEU A 49 -17.80 7.43 -7.58
N GLY A 50 -17.74 8.74 -7.75
CA GLY A 50 -18.94 9.58 -7.93
C GLY A 50 -19.83 9.66 -6.67
N ILE A 51 -19.27 9.47 -5.48
CA ILE A 51 -19.98 9.53 -4.20
C ILE A 51 -19.33 10.55 -3.25
N PRO A 52 -20.08 11.17 -2.35
CA PRO A 52 -19.50 12.08 -1.37
C PRO A 52 -18.74 11.31 -0.27
N LEU A 53 -17.82 12.00 0.40
CA LEU A 53 -17.30 11.51 1.69
C LEU A 53 -18.40 11.57 2.74
N GLY A 54 -18.43 10.56 3.59
CA GLY A 54 -19.32 10.44 4.74
C GLY A 54 -19.10 11.56 5.75
N LYS A 55 -20.17 11.98 6.38
CA LYS A 55 -20.14 13.08 7.37
C LYS A 55 -19.64 12.56 8.71
N ALA A 56 -18.46 13.00 9.11
CA ALA A 56 -17.87 12.72 10.41
C ALA A 56 -17.06 13.94 10.90
N ILE A 57 -16.96 14.06 12.21
CA ILE A 57 -16.00 14.93 12.87
C ILE A 57 -14.84 14.06 13.30
N VAL A 58 -13.64 14.39 12.86
CA VAL A 58 -12.39 13.77 13.30
C VAL A 58 -11.49 14.89 13.82
N GLY A 59 -11.43 15.03 15.10
CA GLY A 59 -10.75 16.14 15.79
C GLY A 59 -10.00 15.69 17.02
N ARG A 60 -9.66 16.64 17.87
CA ARG A 60 -8.96 16.41 19.13
C ARG A 60 -9.58 17.20 20.25
N PHE A 61 -9.57 16.66 21.44
CA PHE A 61 -9.78 17.41 22.66
C PHE A 61 -8.56 18.29 22.97
N SER A 62 -8.71 19.20 23.91
CA SER A 62 -7.65 20.17 24.30
C SER A 62 -6.38 19.51 24.86
N ASP A 63 -6.49 18.31 25.39
CA ASP A 63 -5.38 17.48 25.89
C ASP A 63 -4.70 16.64 24.79
N GLY A 64 -5.24 16.67 23.56
CA GLY A 64 -4.70 15.96 22.40
C GLY A 64 -5.35 14.60 22.12
N GLU A 65 -6.26 14.12 22.96
CA GLU A 65 -7.00 12.89 22.68
C GLU A 65 -7.86 13.01 21.42
N VAL A 66 -7.91 11.95 20.64
CA VAL A 66 -8.71 11.91 19.39
C VAL A 66 -10.20 11.88 19.72
N ASN A 67 -10.96 12.73 19.06
CA ASN A 67 -12.42 12.79 19.14
C ASN A 67 -13.03 12.52 17.77
N VAL A 68 -13.95 11.52 17.71
CA VAL A 68 -14.65 11.15 16.48
C VAL A 68 -16.15 11.13 16.72
N GLU A 69 -16.91 11.69 15.80
CA GLU A 69 -18.36 11.60 15.77
C GLU A 69 -18.84 11.31 14.34
N ILE A 70 -19.64 10.26 14.17
CA ILE A 70 -20.29 9.94 12.88
C ILE A 70 -21.62 10.67 12.81
N LEU A 71 -21.78 11.50 11.77
CA LEU A 71 -22.92 12.43 11.63
C LEU A 71 -24.02 11.94 10.68
N GLU A 72 -23.95 10.67 10.26
CA GLU A 72 -24.95 10.08 9.37
C GLU A 72 -25.28 8.63 9.73
N ASN A 73 -26.37 8.13 9.18
CA ASN A 73 -26.75 6.74 9.40
C ASN A 73 -25.89 5.78 8.58
N VAL A 74 -25.14 4.93 9.28
CA VAL A 74 -24.27 3.90 8.68
C VAL A 74 -24.72 2.48 8.97
N ARG A 75 -25.88 2.32 9.61
CA ARG A 75 -26.40 0.99 10.00
C ARG A 75 -26.51 0.06 8.81
N GLY A 76 -25.84 -1.09 8.89
CA GLY A 76 -25.84 -2.12 7.85
C GLY A 76 -25.06 -1.76 6.58
N LYS A 77 -24.42 -0.58 6.51
CA LYS A 77 -23.66 -0.14 5.33
C LYS A 77 -22.26 -0.73 5.28
N ASP A 78 -21.72 -0.82 4.07
CA ASP A 78 -20.33 -1.20 3.81
C ASP A 78 -19.45 0.06 3.90
N ALA A 79 -18.75 0.21 5.02
CA ALA A 79 -17.98 1.40 5.36
C ALA A 79 -16.49 1.22 5.05
N PHE A 80 -15.91 2.18 4.36
CA PHE A 80 -14.49 2.25 4.06
C PHE A 80 -13.88 3.48 4.72
N ILE A 81 -12.80 3.30 5.47
CA ILE A 81 -12.05 4.38 6.13
C ILE A 81 -10.72 4.56 5.41
N ILE A 82 -10.54 5.70 4.74
CA ILE A 82 -9.29 6.02 4.04
C ILE A 82 -8.38 6.78 5.01
N GLN A 83 -7.31 6.11 5.48
CA GLN A 83 -6.37 6.69 6.44
C GLN A 83 -4.99 6.05 6.31
N SER A 84 -4.03 6.75 5.74
CA SER A 84 -2.62 6.36 5.82
C SER A 84 -2.10 6.50 7.25
N THR A 85 -1.33 5.52 7.72
CA THR A 85 -0.70 5.60 9.05
C THR A 85 0.72 6.16 8.97
N CYS A 86 0.88 7.26 8.19
CA CYS A 86 2.10 8.04 8.06
C CYS A 86 2.28 9.01 9.24
N ALA A 87 3.39 9.75 9.25
CA ALA A 87 3.67 10.73 10.31
C ALA A 87 2.60 11.86 10.34
N PRO A 88 2.17 12.24 11.56
CA PRO A 88 2.48 11.68 12.87
C PRO A 88 1.81 10.31 13.09
N THR A 89 2.61 9.26 13.02
CA THR A 89 2.14 7.88 12.85
C THR A 89 1.22 7.38 13.96
N ASN A 90 1.54 7.71 15.21
CA ASN A 90 0.72 7.28 16.36
C ASN A 90 -0.64 7.95 16.36
N ASP A 91 -0.68 9.20 15.97
CA ASP A 91 -1.91 9.99 15.90
C ASP A 91 -2.85 9.47 14.81
N HIS A 92 -2.32 9.26 13.61
CA HIS A 92 -3.11 8.74 12.48
C HIS A 92 -3.57 7.29 12.71
N LEU A 93 -2.74 6.47 13.38
CA LEU A 93 -3.16 5.13 13.78
C LEU A 93 -4.29 5.19 14.82
N MET A 94 -4.18 6.08 15.82
CA MET A 94 -5.24 6.24 16.83
C MET A 94 -6.54 6.78 16.21
N GLU A 95 -6.46 7.75 15.31
CA GLU A 95 -7.63 8.24 14.55
C GLU A 95 -8.34 7.09 13.83
N LEU A 96 -7.57 6.22 13.15
CA LEU A 96 -8.13 5.06 12.46
C LEU A 96 -8.85 4.12 13.43
N LEU A 97 -8.25 3.79 14.57
CA LEU A 97 -8.83 2.89 15.56
C LEU A 97 -10.12 3.45 16.15
N ILE A 98 -10.16 4.75 16.47
CA ILE A 98 -11.35 5.41 17.03
C ILE A 98 -12.45 5.55 15.98
N LEU A 99 -12.11 5.83 14.70
CA LEU A 99 -13.08 5.82 13.59
C LEU A 99 -13.74 4.44 13.43
N VAL A 100 -12.93 3.36 13.49
CA VAL A 100 -13.41 1.99 13.41
C VAL A 100 -14.40 1.70 14.54
N ASP A 101 -14.06 2.05 15.79
CA ASP A 101 -14.94 1.82 16.95
C ASP A 101 -16.24 2.64 16.83
N ALA A 102 -16.18 3.90 16.38
CA ALA A 102 -17.35 4.73 16.16
C ALA A 102 -18.30 4.14 15.12
N LEU A 103 -17.79 3.67 13.98
CA LEU A 103 -18.59 3.01 12.94
C LEU A 103 -19.18 1.69 13.42
N ARG A 104 -18.42 0.89 14.17
CA ARG A 104 -18.87 -0.35 14.76
C ARG A 104 -20.03 -0.12 15.74
N ARG A 105 -19.91 0.88 16.63
CA ARG A 105 -20.98 1.26 17.57
C ARG A 105 -22.20 1.85 16.87
N ALA A 106 -22.01 2.51 15.73
CA ALA A 106 -23.09 2.97 14.86
C ALA A 106 -23.71 1.84 14.01
N SER A 107 -23.30 0.59 14.23
CA SER A 107 -23.80 -0.63 13.56
C SER A 107 -23.53 -0.65 12.05
N ALA A 108 -22.38 -0.16 11.58
CA ALA A 108 -21.92 -0.45 10.22
C ALA A 108 -21.92 -1.96 9.96
N GLY A 109 -22.27 -2.37 8.78
CA GLY A 109 -22.41 -3.80 8.44
C GLY A 109 -21.09 -4.48 8.15
N ARG A 110 -20.14 -3.76 7.54
CA ARG A 110 -18.75 -4.16 7.33
C ARG A 110 -17.86 -2.92 7.39
N ILE A 111 -16.68 -3.04 7.95
CA ILE A 111 -15.70 -1.96 8.07
C ILE A 111 -14.41 -2.38 7.41
N THR A 112 -14.05 -1.70 6.32
CA THR A 112 -12.78 -1.89 5.62
C THR A 112 -11.84 -0.73 5.94
N ALA A 113 -10.68 -1.02 6.54
CA ALA A 113 -9.61 -0.05 6.71
C ALA A 113 -8.81 0.05 5.42
N VAL A 114 -8.91 1.18 4.72
CA VAL A 114 -8.11 1.52 3.54
C VAL A 114 -6.90 2.30 4.03
N VAL A 115 -5.76 1.62 4.10
CA VAL A 115 -4.50 2.13 4.64
C VAL A 115 -3.47 2.21 3.52
N PRO A 116 -3.48 3.26 2.67
CA PRO A 116 -2.60 3.36 1.51
C PRO A 116 -1.13 3.22 1.87
N TYR A 117 -0.70 3.81 2.99
CA TYR A 117 0.59 3.55 3.62
C TYR A 117 0.40 2.92 4.99
N PHE A 118 0.90 1.68 5.14
CA PHE A 118 0.86 0.94 6.40
C PHE A 118 2.11 1.22 7.22
N GLY A 119 1.98 2.10 8.21
CA GLY A 119 3.06 2.42 9.15
C GLY A 119 3.47 1.21 9.99
N TYR A 120 4.67 1.27 10.59
CA TYR A 120 5.29 0.17 11.36
C TYR A 120 5.63 -1.09 10.54
N ALA A 121 5.38 -1.13 9.23
CA ALA A 121 5.62 -2.28 8.36
C ALA A 121 7.10 -2.72 8.31
N ARG A 122 8.05 -1.82 8.58
CA ARG A 122 9.49 -2.13 8.56
C ARG A 122 9.96 -3.05 9.67
N GLN A 123 9.16 -3.25 10.72
CA GLN A 123 9.41 -4.20 11.81
C GLN A 123 8.47 -5.40 11.67
N ASP A 124 8.68 -6.17 10.60
CA ASP A 124 7.91 -7.35 10.21
C ASP A 124 8.45 -8.66 10.78
N ARG A 125 9.67 -8.64 11.30
CA ARG A 125 10.38 -9.84 11.80
C ARG A 125 11.39 -9.49 12.88
N ARG A 126 11.72 -10.49 13.67
CA ARG A 126 12.82 -10.39 14.64
C ARG A 126 14.15 -10.84 14.01
N VAL A 127 15.13 -9.95 13.98
CA VAL A 127 16.48 -10.27 13.54
C VAL A 127 17.15 -11.19 14.59
N ARG A 128 17.93 -12.17 14.12
CA ARG A 128 18.71 -13.05 15.03
C ARG A 128 19.54 -12.20 16.00
N SER A 129 19.65 -12.64 17.24
CA SER A 129 20.39 -11.97 18.33
C SER A 129 19.80 -10.65 18.86
N SER A 130 18.67 -10.15 18.36
CA SER A 130 18.02 -8.95 18.87
C SER A 130 16.73 -9.25 19.63
N ARG A 131 16.45 -8.44 20.67
CA ARG A 131 15.20 -8.50 21.44
C ARG A 131 14.34 -7.31 21.06
N VAL A 132 13.76 -7.37 19.85
CA VAL A 132 12.93 -6.30 19.28
C VAL A 132 11.48 -6.74 19.14
N ALA A 133 10.56 -5.78 19.12
CA ALA A 133 9.17 -6.03 18.82
C ALA A 133 8.98 -6.38 17.32
N ILE A 134 7.87 -7.03 17.00
CA ILE A 134 7.33 -7.14 15.63
C ILE A 134 6.16 -6.16 15.56
N SER A 135 6.47 -4.87 15.34
CA SER A 135 5.49 -3.79 15.45
C SER A 135 4.38 -3.91 14.42
N ALA A 136 4.67 -4.45 13.22
CA ALA A 136 3.66 -4.72 12.22
C ALA A 136 2.57 -5.69 12.73
N LYS A 137 2.95 -6.72 13.53
CA LYS A 137 1.97 -7.64 14.16
C LYS A 137 1.16 -6.95 15.24
N VAL A 138 1.76 -6.06 16.01
CA VAL A 138 1.04 -5.29 17.05
C VAL A 138 -0.04 -4.43 16.39
N VAL A 139 0.30 -3.69 15.33
CA VAL A 139 -0.68 -2.86 14.59
C VAL A 139 -1.78 -3.71 13.97
N ALA A 140 -1.43 -4.86 13.37
CA ALA A 140 -2.42 -5.79 12.81
C ALA A 140 -3.42 -6.25 13.88
N ASN A 141 -2.94 -6.62 15.08
CA ASN A 141 -3.81 -7.02 16.18
C ASN A 141 -4.71 -5.88 16.66
N MET A 142 -4.18 -4.65 16.76
CA MET A 142 -4.97 -3.48 17.18
C MET A 142 -6.13 -3.21 16.23
N LEU A 143 -5.89 -3.26 14.91
CA LEU A 143 -6.93 -3.07 13.89
C LEU A 143 -8.04 -4.14 13.99
N GLN A 144 -7.65 -5.41 14.15
CA GLN A 144 -8.61 -6.51 14.29
C GLN A 144 -9.45 -6.38 15.56
N VAL A 145 -8.81 -6.10 16.70
CA VAL A 145 -9.50 -5.92 17.99
C VAL A 145 -10.44 -4.72 17.97
N ALA A 146 -10.07 -3.62 17.29
CA ALA A 146 -10.95 -2.47 17.11
C ALA A 146 -12.21 -2.81 16.31
N GLY A 147 -12.16 -3.83 15.43
CA GLY A 147 -13.31 -4.31 14.68
C GLY A 147 -13.24 -4.07 13.18
N VAL A 148 -12.03 -4.00 12.63
CA VAL A 148 -11.82 -4.01 11.18
C VAL A 148 -12.16 -5.40 10.63
N ASP A 149 -12.99 -5.48 9.59
CA ASP A 149 -13.37 -6.72 8.92
C ASP A 149 -12.47 -7.06 7.73
N ARG A 150 -11.80 -6.05 7.15
CA ARG A 150 -10.90 -6.18 6.00
C ARG A 150 -9.89 -5.04 5.98
N VAL A 151 -8.69 -5.30 5.50
CA VAL A 151 -7.67 -4.27 5.24
C VAL A 151 -7.42 -4.18 3.74
N LEU A 152 -7.44 -2.96 3.20
CA LEU A 152 -6.92 -2.63 1.87
C LEU A 152 -5.68 -1.77 2.05
N THR A 153 -4.56 -2.17 1.49
CA THR A 153 -3.28 -1.44 1.58
C THR A 153 -2.54 -1.50 0.26
N MET A 154 -1.50 -0.68 0.10
CA MET A 154 -0.71 -0.61 -1.12
C MET A 154 0.77 -0.90 -0.82
N ASP A 155 1.42 -1.73 -1.63
CA ASP A 155 2.86 -2.05 -1.60
C ASP A 155 3.39 -2.22 -0.17
N LEU A 156 2.89 -3.20 0.57
CA LEU A 156 3.44 -3.56 1.87
C LEU A 156 4.95 -3.76 1.78
N HIS A 157 5.68 -3.25 2.77
CA HIS A 157 7.14 -3.41 2.86
C HIS A 157 7.58 -4.88 2.75
N ALA A 158 6.76 -5.77 3.28
CA ALA A 158 6.97 -7.21 3.21
C ALA A 158 5.62 -7.91 3.05
N ASP A 159 5.46 -8.73 2.01
CA ASP A 159 4.18 -9.39 1.67
C ASP A 159 3.68 -10.32 2.79
N GLN A 160 4.59 -10.90 3.59
CA GLN A 160 4.22 -11.75 4.72
C GLN A 160 3.44 -11.03 5.83
N ILE A 161 3.41 -9.70 5.86
CA ILE A 161 2.59 -8.92 6.80
C ILE A 161 1.11 -9.26 6.64
N GLN A 162 0.66 -9.61 5.43
CA GLN A 162 -0.70 -10.09 5.18
C GLN A 162 -1.06 -11.28 6.10
N GLY A 163 -0.10 -12.16 6.37
CA GLY A 163 -0.26 -13.30 7.27
C GLY A 163 -0.32 -12.93 8.77
N PHE A 164 -0.15 -11.66 9.14
CA PHE A 164 -0.32 -11.21 10.53
C PHE A 164 -1.78 -10.93 10.89
N PHE A 165 -2.64 -10.88 9.89
CA PHE A 165 -4.06 -10.67 10.03
C PHE A 165 -4.82 -12.00 9.94
N ASP A 166 -5.86 -12.15 10.76
CA ASP A 166 -6.83 -13.24 10.68
C ASP A 166 -8.07 -12.84 9.85
N ILE A 167 -8.08 -11.61 9.35
CA ILE A 167 -9.07 -11.04 8.43
C ILE A 167 -8.48 -10.88 7.03
N PRO A 168 -9.30 -10.77 5.97
CA PRO A 168 -8.82 -10.56 4.62
C PRO A 168 -7.98 -9.28 4.47
N VAL A 169 -6.88 -9.39 3.71
CA VAL A 169 -6.01 -8.26 3.35
C VAL A 169 -5.86 -8.23 1.83
N ASP A 170 -6.24 -7.11 1.24
CA ASP A 170 -5.97 -6.80 -0.16
C ASP A 170 -4.74 -5.89 -0.21
N ASN A 171 -3.58 -6.45 -0.53
CA ASN A 171 -2.37 -5.69 -0.81
C ASN A 171 -2.33 -5.41 -2.31
N ILE A 172 -2.64 -4.17 -2.71
CA ILE A 172 -2.58 -3.73 -4.10
C ILE A 172 -1.20 -3.14 -4.41
N TYR A 173 -0.88 -2.99 -5.69
CA TYR A 173 0.44 -2.55 -6.13
C TYR A 173 0.35 -1.26 -6.94
N ALA A 174 1.26 -0.31 -6.70
CA ALA A 174 1.37 0.91 -7.50
C ALA A 174 1.98 0.65 -8.90
N ALA A 175 2.48 -0.55 -9.14
CA ALA A 175 3.16 -0.92 -10.39
C ALA A 175 2.41 -0.50 -11.67
N PRO A 176 1.08 -0.64 -11.83
CA PRO A 176 0.36 -0.16 -13.01
C PRO A 176 0.46 1.35 -13.21
N ILE A 177 0.41 2.14 -12.12
CA ILE A 177 0.52 3.60 -12.15
C ILE A 177 1.94 4.00 -12.58
N LEU A 178 2.95 3.41 -11.95
CA LEU A 178 4.36 3.67 -12.24
C LEU A 178 4.73 3.26 -13.66
N LEU A 179 4.29 2.08 -14.09
CA LEU A 179 4.51 1.57 -15.45
C LEU A 179 3.90 2.49 -16.52
N SER A 180 2.67 2.94 -16.31
CA SER A 180 1.99 3.87 -17.23
C SER A 180 2.78 5.17 -17.39
N ASP A 181 3.31 5.72 -16.29
CA ASP A 181 4.14 6.92 -16.34
C ASP A 181 5.47 6.70 -17.06
N ILE A 182 6.18 5.62 -16.73
CA ILE A 182 7.47 5.27 -17.36
C ILE A 182 7.29 5.08 -18.87
N THR A 183 6.27 4.34 -19.29
CA THR A 183 5.98 4.06 -20.70
C THR A 183 5.69 5.35 -21.49
N LYS A 184 4.94 6.29 -20.91
CA LYS A 184 4.64 7.58 -21.54
C LYS A 184 5.88 8.44 -21.76
N ARG A 185 6.92 8.25 -20.94
CA ARG A 185 8.18 9.02 -21.04
C ARG A 185 9.09 8.62 -22.19
N LYS A 186 8.92 7.41 -22.73
CA LYS A 186 9.71 6.88 -23.86
C LYS A 186 11.21 7.05 -23.67
N LEU A 187 11.71 6.70 -22.48
CA LEU A 187 13.15 6.79 -22.19
C LEU A 187 13.91 5.77 -23.03
N GLU A 188 14.97 6.22 -23.67
CA GLU A 188 15.84 5.35 -24.45
C GLU A 188 16.83 4.61 -23.55
N ASN A 189 17.27 3.42 -23.98
CA ASN A 189 18.23 2.56 -23.27
C ASN A 189 17.90 2.38 -21.78
N THR A 190 16.64 2.12 -21.50
CA THR A 190 16.15 1.96 -20.13
C THR A 190 16.68 0.70 -19.48
N MET A 191 17.06 0.81 -18.22
CA MET A 191 17.44 -0.30 -17.34
C MET A 191 16.80 -0.11 -15.97
N VAL A 192 16.15 -1.15 -15.44
CA VAL A 192 15.64 -1.12 -14.07
C VAL A 192 16.78 -1.49 -13.11
N VAL A 193 16.86 -0.79 -11.99
CA VAL A 193 17.89 -1.01 -10.97
C VAL A 193 17.25 -1.25 -9.61
N SER A 194 17.61 -2.37 -8.98
CA SER A 194 17.27 -2.60 -7.58
C SER A 194 18.30 -1.92 -6.68
N PRO A 195 17.88 -1.03 -5.76
CA PRO A 195 18.80 -0.32 -4.86
C PRO A 195 19.46 -1.23 -3.81
N ASP A 196 18.95 -2.45 -3.63
CA ASP A 196 19.49 -3.49 -2.76
C ASP A 196 18.98 -4.88 -3.15
N VAL A 197 19.47 -5.91 -2.45
CA VAL A 197 19.09 -7.31 -2.70
C VAL A 197 17.62 -7.59 -2.33
N GLY A 198 17.05 -6.87 -1.37
CA GLY A 198 15.66 -7.03 -0.92
C GLY A 198 14.63 -6.62 -1.97
N GLY A 199 14.91 -5.58 -2.75
CA GLY A 199 14.03 -5.04 -3.79
C GLY A 199 14.07 -5.79 -5.13
N VAL A 200 14.95 -6.80 -5.30
CA VAL A 200 15.18 -7.46 -6.60
C VAL A 200 13.92 -8.06 -7.21
N VAL A 201 13.03 -8.63 -6.41
CA VAL A 201 11.79 -9.25 -6.93
C VAL A 201 10.91 -8.19 -7.59
N ARG A 202 10.72 -7.05 -6.94
CA ARG A 202 9.94 -5.92 -7.45
C ARG A 202 10.57 -5.32 -8.71
N ALA A 203 11.87 -5.06 -8.66
CA ALA A 203 12.60 -4.52 -9.80
C ALA A 203 12.57 -5.46 -11.02
N ARG A 204 12.68 -6.79 -10.81
CA ARG A 204 12.57 -7.78 -11.87
C ARG A 204 11.18 -7.82 -12.51
N ALA A 205 10.12 -7.72 -11.71
CA ALA A 205 8.77 -7.67 -12.22
C ALA A 205 8.56 -6.45 -13.15
N LEU A 206 9.08 -5.29 -12.75
CA LEU A 206 9.03 -4.08 -13.58
C LEU A 206 9.88 -4.22 -14.86
N ALA A 207 11.12 -4.71 -14.75
CA ALA A 207 12.02 -4.91 -15.89
C ALA A 207 11.40 -5.83 -16.96
N LYS A 208 10.73 -6.92 -16.50
CA LYS A 208 10.00 -7.83 -17.40
C LYS A 208 8.86 -7.13 -18.15
N ARG A 209 8.10 -6.25 -17.49
CA ARG A 209 6.99 -5.51 -18.12
C ARG A 209 7.48 -4.42 -19.08
N LEU A 210 8.65 -3.85 -18.83
CA LEU A 210 9.29 -2.85 -19.69
C LEU A 210 10.13 -3.47 -20.81
N ASP A 211 10.26 -4.80 -20.83
CA ASP A 211 11.15 -5.55 -21.74
C ASP A 211 12.59 -4.97 -21.73
N CYS A 212 13.14 -4.76 -20.54
CA CYS A 212 14.46 -4.20 -20.35
C CYS A 212 15.31 -4.99 -19.33
N GLU A 213 16.60 -4.72 -19.31
CA GLU A 213 17.55 -5.37 -18.41
C GLU A 213 17.42 -4.89 -16.96
N LEU A 214 17.92 -5.70 -16.03
CA LEU A 214 17.96 -5.45 -14.59
C LEU A 214 19.40 -5.35 -14.11
N ALA A 215 19.71 -4.30 -13.35
CA ALA A 215 20.91 -4.23 -12.54
C ALA A 215 20.59 -4.27 -11.05
N ILE A 216 21.56 -4.66 -10.24
CA ILE A 216 21.40 -4.79 -8.79
C ILE A 216 22.57 -4.06 -8.11
N ILE A 217 22.26 -3.25 -7.11
CA ILE A 217 23.28 -2.64 -6.25
C ILE A 217 23.47 -3.53 -5.03
N ASP A 218 24.62 -4.20 -4.94
CA ASP A 218 25.03 -5.01 -3.79
C ASP A 218 25.82 -4.16 -2.81
N LYS A 219 25.29 -3.95 -1.62
CA LYS A 219 25.91 -3.17 -0.54
C LYS A 219 26.74 -4.09 0.34
N ARG A 220 28.06 -3.99 0.26
CA ARG A 220 28.96 -4.75 1.14
C ARG A 220 29.56 -3.83 2.20
N ARG A 221 29.24 -4.08 3.46
CA ARG A 221 29.98 -3.53 4.60
C ARG A 221 31.24 -4.35 4.82
N GLN A 222 32.38 -3.87 4.37
CA GLN A 222 33.66 -4.59 4.54
C GLN A 222 34.17 -4.59 5.98
N LYS A 223 33.89 -3.54 6.77
CA LYS A 223 34.18 -3.43 8.24
C LYS A 223 33.36 -2.30 8.86
N ALA A 224 33.18 -2.33 10.21
CA ALA A 224 32.70 -1.17 10.94
C ALA A 224 33.65 0.03 10.72
N ASN A 225 33.09 1.20 10.34
CA ASN A 225 33.82 2.46 10.03
C ASN A 225 34.53 2.56 8.68
N VAL A 226 34.28 1.69 7.70
CA VAL A 226 34.71 1.87 6.31
C VAL A 226 33.51 2.29 5.46
N SER A 227 33.75 3.21 4.51
CA SER A 227 32.73 3.67 3.56
C SER A 227 32.09 2.47 2.86
N GLU A 228 30.76 2.45 2.78
CA GLU A 228 29.96 1.42 2.10
C GLU A 228 30.38 1.35 0.62
N VAL A 229 30.94 0.22 0.20
CA VAL A 229 31.24 -0.02 -1.20
C VAL A 229 29.98 -0.55 -1.88
N MET A 230 29.49 0.18 -2.87
CA MET A 230 28.39 -0.24 -3.72
C MET A 230 28.95 -0.97 -4.95
N ASN A 231 28.69 -2.25 -5.04
CA ASN A 231 29.02 -3.05 -6.21
C ASN A 231 27.79 -3.12 -7.12
N ILE A 232 27.93 -2.71 -8.39
CA ILE A 232 26.85 -2.76 -9.36
C ILE A 232 27.01 -4.05 -10.18
N ILE A 233 25.97 -4.88 -10.16
CA ILE A 233 25.86 -6.09 -10.98
C ILE A 233 24.98 -5.73 -12.18
N GLY A 234 25.56 -5.67 -13.36
CA GLY A 234 24.95 -5.23 -14.61
C GLY A 234 25.72 -4.05 -15.24
N GLU A 235 25.57 -3.87 -16.57
CA GLU A 235 26.24 -2.80 -17.32
C GLU A 235 25.32 -1.58 -17.42
N VAL A 236 25.66 -0.51 -16.70
CA VAL A 236 24.84 0.70 -16.58
C VAL A 236 25.36 1.87 -17.41
N SER A 237 26.52 1.74 -18.05
CA SER A 237 27.12 2.79 -18.86
C SER A 237 26.24 3.11 -20.07
N GLY A 238 25.99 4.39 -20.31
CA GLY A 238 25.10 4.86 -21.39
C GLY A 238 23.62 4.57 -21.20
N ARG A 239 23.20 4.09 -20.01
CA ARG A 239 21.80 3.70 -19.73
C ARG A 239 21.02 4.81 -19.01
N SER A 240 19.68 4.79 -19.23
CA SER A 240 18.71 5.50 -18.41
C SER A 240 18.27 4.55 -17.28
N CYS A 241 18.83 4.72 -16.08
CA CYS A 241 18.60 3.85 -14.92
C CYS A 241 17.33 4.26 -14.16
N LEU A 242 16.45 3.30 -13.91
CA LEU A 242 15.24 3.44 -13.10
C LEU A 242 15.42 2.69 -11.79
N LEU A 243 15.76 3.41 -10.72
CA LEU A 243 15.78 2.85 -9.35
C LEU A 243 14.35 2.57 -8.89
N MET A 244 14.10 1.36 -8.35
CA MET A 244 12.76 0.93 -7.94
C MET A 244 12.76 0.49 -6.49
N ASP A 245 11.93 1.14 -5.65
CA ASP A 245 11.78 0.79 -4.24
C ASP A 245 10.31 0.91 -3.78
N ASP A 246 9.95 0.35 -2.61
CA ASP A 246 8.63 0.53 -2.01
C ASP A 246 8.49 1.89 -1.34
N MET A 247 9.54 2.36 -0.69
CA MET A 247 9.50 3.64 0.01
C MET A 247 10.82 4.40 -0.05
N VAL A 248 10.73 5.70 0.07
CA VAL A 248 11.86 6.58 0.31
C VAL A 248 11.69 7.26 1.68
N ASP A 249 12.56 6.90 2.64
CA ASP A 249 12.52 7.48 4.00
C ASP A 249 13.53 8.64 4.08
N THR A 250 14.75 8.41 4.54
CA THR A 250 15.78 9.47 4.67
C THR A 250 16.51 9.78 3.38
N ALA A 251 16.18 9.12 2.29
CA ALA A 251 16.77 9.18 0.95
C ALA A 251 18.28 8.84 0.87
N GLY A 252 18.95 8.55 1.98
CA GLY A 252 20.40 8.31 1.98
C GLY A 252 20.83 7.15 1.08
N THR A 253 20.11 6.03 1.11
CA THR A 253 20.37 4.87 0.24
C THR A 253 20.17 5.22 -1.24
N LEU A 254 19.06 5.87 -1.54
CA LEU A 254 18.67 6.24 -2.91
C LEU A 254 19.67 7.21 -3.54
N CYS A 255 20.09 8.24 -2.80
CA CYS A 255 21.05 9.23 -3.28
C CYS A 255 22.43 8.61 -3.53
N ARG A 256 22.92 7.77 -2.61
CA ARG A 256 24.18 7.04 -2.83
C ARG A 256 24.10 6.07 -4.02
N ALA A 257 22.94 5.42 -4.22
CA ALA A 257 22.72 4.58 -5.39
C ALA A 257 22.80 5.40 -6.69
N ALA A 258 22.20 6.59 -6.71
CA ALA A 258 22.28 7.49 -7.85
C ALA A 258 23.72 7.96 -8.13
N GLU A 259 24.48 8.31 -7.09
CA GLU A 259 25.90 8.65 -7.21
C GLU A 259 26.72 7.50 -7.81
N ALA A 260 26.52 6.27 -7.31
CA ALA A 260 27.23 5.10 -7.83
C ALA A 260 26.90 4.85 -9.31
N LEU A 261 25.63 4.92 -9.69
CA LEU A 261 25.19 4.74 -11.08
C LEU A 261 25.78 5.81 -12.01
N LYS A 262 25.72 7.08 -11.62
CA LYS A 262 26.34 8.17 -12.39
C LYS A 262 27.85 8.00 -12.53
N LYS A 263 28.54 7.58 -11.47
CA LYS A 263 29.97 7.28 -11.50
C LYS A 263 30.32 6.15 -12.47
N HIS A 264 29.41 5.18 -12.67
CA HIS A 264 29.57 4.08 -13.61
C HIS A 264 29.01 4.40 -15.02
N GLY A 265 28.76 5.67 -15.32
CA GLY A 265 28.41 6.12 -16.66
C GLY A 265 26.94 6.12 -17.01
N ALA A 266 26.03 5.97 -16.04
CA ALA A 266 24.61 6.13 -16.30
C ALA A 266 24.31 7.57 -16.77
N VAL A 267 23.62 7.70 -17.91
CA VAL A 267 23.25 8.99 -18.51
C VAL A 267 22.17 9.68 -17.67
N ARG A 268 21.18 8.92 -17.25
CA ARG A 268 20.06 9.38 -16.44
C ARG A 268 19.83 8.41 -15.28
N VAL A 269 19.47 8.96 -14.11
CA VAL A 269 19.06 8.16 -12.96
C VAL A 269 17.78 8.75 -12.40
N SER A 270 16.66 8.06 -12.61
CA SER A 270 15.35 8.39 -12.02
C SER A 270 14.98 7.34 -10.97
N ALA A 271 14.31 7.74 -9.92
CA ALA A 271 13.81 6.81 -8.91
C ALA A 271 12.28 6.79 -8.90
N TYR A 272 11.72 5.61 -8.72
CA TYR A 272 10.29 5.38 -8.58
C TYR A 272 10.03 4.65 -7.27
N CYS A 273 9.30 5.27 -6.36
CA CYS A 273 8.94 4.72 -5.06
C CYS A 273 7.45 4.91 -4.81
N THR A 274 6.83 3.92 -4.19
CA THR A 274 5.41 4.04 -3.84
C THR A 274 5.20 5.05 -2.72
N HIS A 275 5.94 4.93 -1.61
CA HIS A 275 5.68 5.69 -0.39
C HIS A 275 6.72 6.79 -0.12
N PRO A 276 6.35 8.08 -0.25
CA PRO A 276 7.22 9.21 0.08
C PRO A 276 7.21 9.51 1.59
N VAL A 277 7.91 8.71 2.39
CA VAL A 277 8.03 8.98 3.83
C VAL A 277 8.82 10.26 4.07
N LEU A 278 9.91 10.47 3.35
CA LEU A 278 10.70 11.70 3.24
C LEU A 278 11.05 12.34 4.58
N SER A 279 11.50 11.52 5.54
CA SER A 279 11.81 11.99 6.88
C SER A 279 13.18 12.65 7.00
N GLY A 280 13.34 13.47 8.03
CA GLY A 280 14.59 14.12 8.37
C GLY A 280 15.12 15.00 7.25
N LYS A 281 16.37 14.76 6.80
CA LYS A 281 17.03 15.53 5.72
C LYS A 281 16.82 14.95 4.31
N ALA A 282 15.70 14.26 4.06
CA ALA A 282 15.46 13.60 2.78
C ALA A 282 15.44 14.59 1.61
N ILE A 283 14.72 15.70 1.76
CA ILE A 283 14.57 16.70 0.70
C ILE A 283 15.90 17.38 0.38
N GLU A 284 16.67 17.76 1.41
CA GLU A 284 18.03 18.33 1.25
C GLU A 284 18.91 17.36 0.45
N ARG A 285 18.97 16.08 0.84
CA ARG A 285 19.77 15.06 0.16
C ARG A 285 19.34 14.83 -1.29
N ILE A 286 18.03 14.77 -1.57
CA ILE A 286 17.52 14.59 -2.92
C ILE A 286 17.92 15.80 -3.79
N THR A 287 17.78 17.01 -3.26
CA THR A 287 18.11 18.24 -3.98
C THR A 287 19.59 18.29 -4.36
N GLU A 288 20.49 17.91 -3.44
CA GLU A 288 21.95 17.94 -3.64
C GLU A 288 22.48 16.74 -4.43
N SER A 289 21.76 15.63 -4.50
CA SER A 289 22.18 14.40 -5.15
C SER A 289 22.20 14.53 -6.67
N PRO A 290 22.94 13.66 -7.39
CA PRO A 290 22.89 13.58 -8.86
C PRO A 290 21.65 12.85 -9.39
N LEU A 291 20.66 12.55 -8.55
CA LEU A 291 19.38 12.02 -8.97
C LEU A 291 18.68 13.03 -9.87
N ASP A 292 18.27 12.59 -11.06
CA ASP A 292 17.59 13.48 -12.02
C ASP A 292 16.13 13.71 -11.62
N GLU A 293 15.46 12.70 -11.04
CA GLU A 293 14.06 12.77 -10.65
C GLU A 293 13.71 11.68 -9.63
N LEU A 294 12.84 12.01 -8.68
CA LEU A 294 12.15 11.08 -7.80
C LEU A 294 10.64 11.13 -8.11
N VAL A 295 10.08 10.01 -8.53
CA VAL A 295 8.65 9.84 -8.77
C VAL A 295 8.07 9.02 -7.63
N VAL A 296 7.03 9.53 -7.00
CA VAL A 296 6.34 8.90 -5.86
C VAL A 296 4.84 8.88 -6.08
N THR A 297 4.10 8.13 -5.26
CA THR A 297 2.65 8.25 -5.24
C THR A 297 2.17 9.18 -4.12
N ASP A 298 0.88 9.48 -4.13
CA ASP A 298 0.22 10.28 -3.10
C ASP A 298 -0.30 9.44 -1.91
N THR A 299 0.22 8.24 -1.69
CA THR A 299 -0.09 7.42 -0.50
C THR A 299 0.23 8.12 0.82
N ILE A 300 1.21 9.03 0.80
CA ILE A 300 1.58 9.95 1.88
C ILE A 300 1.60 11.36 1.27
N PRO A 301 0.92 12.34 1.87
CA PRO A 301 0.96 13.72 1.37
C PRO A 301 2.36 14.31 1.55
N LEU A 302 2.85 15.02 0.53
CA LEU A 302 4.10 15.75 0.64
C LEU A 302 3.97 16.95 1.59
N THR A 303 5.04 17.24 2.33
CA THR A 303 5.20 18.51 3.03
C THR A 303 5.34 19.67 2.03
N ASP A 304 5.22 20.92 2.50
CA ASP A 304 5.45 22.10 1.65
C ASP A 304 6.85 22.09 1.02
N GLU A 305 7.85 21.71 1.81
CA GLU A 305 9.23 21.56 1.33
C GLU A 305 9.34 20.48 0.24
N GLY A 306 8.68 19.33 0.43
CA GLY A 306 8.63 18.27 -0.58
C GLY A 306 7.96 18.71 -1.87
N ARG A 307 6.86 19.48 -1.78
CA ARG A 307 6.16 20.06 -2.94
C ARG A 307 7.00 21.11 -3.68
N ALA A 308 7.82 21.85 -2.96
CA ALA A 308 8.71 22.87 -3.55
C ALA A 308 9.96 22.25 -4.21
N CYS A 309 10.28 20.99 -3.94
CA CYS A 309 11.44 20.31 -4.54
C CYS A 309 11.20 19.98 -6.01
N GLY A 310 11.89 20.67 -6.92
CA GLY A 310 11.76 20.48 -8.38
C GLY A 310 12.14 19.09 -8.90
N LYS A 311 12.76 18.24 -8.08
CA LYS A 311 13.10 16.86 -8.44
C LYS A 311 12.04 15.83 -8.06
N ILE A 312 11.03 16.21 -7.26
CA ILE A 312 9.99 15.28 -6.79
C ILE A 312 8.72 15.47 -7.61
N ARG A 313 8.19 14.37 -8.12
CA ARG A 313 6.92 14.33 -8.85
C ARG A 313 6.00 13.28 -8.25
N VAL A 314 4.72 13.62 -8.13
CA VAL A 314 3.70 12.78 -7.50
C VAL A 314 2.75 12.22 -8.54
N LEU A 315 2.42 10.94 -8.42
CA LEU A 315 1.40 10.24 -9.20
C LEU A 315 0.21 9.93 -8.29
N GLY A 316 -1.00 10.24 -8.75
CA GLY A 316 -2.22 9.95 -8.00
C GLY A 316 -2.56 8.47 -7.98
N CYS A 317 -2.91 7.91 -6.82
CA CYS A 317 -3.39 6.54 -6.67
C CYS A 317 -4.91 6.45 -6.39
N GLY A 318 -5.61 7.58 -6.34
CA GLY A 318 -7.04 7.64 -6.03
C GLY A 318 -7.91 6.79 -6.94
N GLN A 319 -7.64 6.77 -8.25
CA GLN A 319 -8.37 5.93 -9.21
C GLN A 319 -8.20 4.43 -8.92
N LEU A 320 -6.97 3.97 -8.67
CA LEU A 320 -6.70 2.56 -8.39
C LEU A 320 -7.34 2.11 -7.07
N ILE A 321 -7.25 2.94 -6.03
CA ILE A 321 -7.88 2.67 -4.73
C ILE A 321 -9.41 2.66 -4.89
N GLY A 322 -9.98 3.62 -5.60
CA GLY A 322 -11.42 3.70 -5.85
C GLY A 322 -11.96 2.49 -6.59
N GLU A 323 -11.30 2.07 -7.68
CA GLU A 323 -11.67 0.85 -8.41
C GLU A 323 -11.58 -0.39 -7.51
N THR A 324 -10.55 -0.47 -6.65
CA THR A 324 -10.41 -1.58 -5.70
C THR A 324 -11.55 -1.59 -4.68
N ILE A 325 -11.92 -0.44 -4.12
CA ILE A 325 -13.06 -0.30 -3.21
C ILE A 325 -14.35 -0.78 -3.88
N LEU A 326 -14.57 -0.37 -5.12
CA LEU A 326 -15.76 -0.78 -5.89
C LEU A 326 -15.82 -2.30 -6.07
N ARG A 327 -14.70 -2.93 -6.41
CA ARG A 327 -14.60 -4.40 -6.54
C ARG A 327 -14.84 -5.12 -5.21
N ILE A 328 -14.25 -4.64 -4.12
CA ILE A 328 -14.48 -5.18 -2.77
C ILE A 328 -15.97 -5.08 -2.39
N ASN A 329 -16.60 -3.93 -2.64
CA ASN A 329 -18.02 -3.72 -2.36
C ASN A 329 -18.92 -4.66 -3.17
N ARG A 330 -18.60 -4.88 -4.45
CA ARG A 330 -19.35 -5.78 -5.37
C ARG A 330 -18.97 -7.25 -5.23
N SER A 331 -17.98 -7.59 -4.39
CA SER A 331 -17.41 -8.94 -4.29
C SER A 331 -16.75 -9.42 -5.59
N ASP A 332 -16.23 -8.50 -6.40
CA ASP A 332 -15.49 -8.78 -7.61
C ASP A 332 -13.98 -9.04 -7.31
N SER A 333 -13.29 -9.67 -8.25
CA SER A 333 -11.87 -10.00 -8.10
C SER A 333 -10.98 -8.74 -8.15
N VAL A 334 -10.24 -8.50 -7.07
CA VAL A 334 -9.23 -7.43 -6.98
C VAL A 334 -7.97 -7.78 -7.79
N SER A 335 -7.57 -9.05 -7.83
CA SER A 335 -6.35 -9.50 -8.53
C SER A 335 -6.39 -9.22 -10.04
N MET A 336 -7.57 -9.13 -10.64
CA MET A 336 -7.73 -8.77 -12.05
C MET A 336 -7.16 -7.41 -12.42
N LEU A 337 -6.99 -6.50 -11.44
CA LEU A 337 -6.37 -5.19 -11.66
C LEU A 337 -4.86 -5.27 -11.96
N PHE A 338 -4.24 -6.42 -11.74
CA PHE A 338 -2.78 -6.61 -11.81
C PHE A 338 -2.34 -7.74 -12.76
N MET A 339 -3.30 -8.39 -13.44
CA MET A 339 -3.04 -9.54 -14.32
C MET A 339 -2.60 -9.16 -15.74
N GLU A 340 -2.62 -7.89 -16.13
CA GLU A 340 -2.21 -7.40 -17.46
C GLU A 340 -0.71 -7.08 -17.55
#